data_7bb13871bf285685dcde8996e61b31b0
#
_entry.id   7bb13871bf285685dcde8996e61b31b0
#
_cell.length_a   1.000
_cell.length_b   1.000
_cell.length_c   1.000
_cell.angle_alpha   90.00
_cell.angle_beta   90.00
_cell.angle_gamma   90.00
#
_symmetry.space_group_name_H-M   'P 1'
#
loop_
_entity.id
_entity.type
_entity.pdbx_description
1 polymer ?
#
loop_
_entity_poly.entity_id
_entity_poly.type
_entity_poly.pdbx_seq_one_letter_code
_entity_poly.pdbx_strand_id
1 'polypeptide(L)'
;PFTKIQETIYKEMKGDYMITMMRRQMYKIATKVAKMRNANAIVNGESIGQVASQTLTSMKVVNDVTNYPIIRPLASFDKLEIMDIARKIGSYDISILPYIDCCTVFVPPHPVINPRLDVARSEEEKMDESLLDEAIKNIIKIDLNEENLDNDLL
;
A
#
# COMPACT_ATOMS: atom_id res chain seq x y z
N PRO A 1 -12.37 -1.40 0.95
CA PRO A 1 -12.19 -2.86 1.06
C PRO A 1 -11.19 -3.34 0.01
N PHE A 2 -10.21 -4.18 0.41
CA PHE A 2 -9.10 -4.61 -0.46
C PHE A 2 -8.97 -6.15 -0.56
N THR A 3 -9.72 -6.89 0.25
CA THR A 3 -9.60 -8.35 0.40
C THR A 3 -9.75 -9.11 -0.92
N LYS A 4 -10.78 -8.81 -1.72
CA LYS A 4 -10.99 -9.49 -3.01
C LYS A 4 -9.83 -9.28 -3.97
N ILE A 5 -9.25 -8.07 -4.01
CA ILE A 5 -8.07 -7.76 -4.82
C ILE A 5 -6.87 -8.60 -4.34
N GLN A 6 -6.66 -8.69 -3.04
CA GLN A 6 -5.60 -9.51 -2.43
C GLN A 6 -5.73 -10.99 -2.78
N GLU A 7 -6.95 -11.53 -2.66
CA GLU A 7 -7.23 -12.93 -3.01
C GLU A 7 -7.01 -13.22 -4.49
N THR A 8 -7.37 -12.30 -5.38
CA THR A 8 -7.13 -12.44 -6.82
C THR A 8 -5.63 -12.45 -7.12
N ILE A 9 -4.87 -11.52 -6.52
CA ILE A 9 -3.41 -11.50 -6.65
C ILE A 9 -2.81 -12.82 -6.19
N TYR A 10 -3.24 -13.33 -5.04
CA TYR A 10 -2.76 -14.59 -4.49
C TYR A 10 -3.04 -15.80 -5.40
N LYS A 11 -4.22 -15.85 -6.00
CA LYS A 11 -4.68 -17.00 -6.81
C LYS A 11 -4.12 -17.01 -8.24
N GLU A 12 -3.95 -15.83 -8.84
CA GLU A 12 -3.77 -15.73 -10.30
C GLU A 12 -2.40 -15.18 -10.71
N MET A 13 -1.67 -14.54 -9.80
CA MET A 13 -0.41 -13.88 -10.13
C MET A 13 0.80 -14.64 -9.57
N LYS A 14 1.99 -14.32 -10.08
CA LYS A 14 3.24 -14.89 -9.57
C LYS A 14 3.43 -14.58 -8.10
N GLY A 15 3.64 -15.62 -7.29
CA GLY A 15 3.77 -15.51 -5.85
C GLY A 15 4.91 -14.58 -5.41
N ASP A 16 6.07 -14.61 -6.07
CA ASP A 16 7.20 -13.73 -5.77
C ASP A 16 6.93 -12.24 -6.10
N TYR A 17 5.99 -11.93 -7.02
CA TYR A 17 5.54 -10.58 -7.36
C TYR A 17 4.38 -10.08 -6.52
N MET A 18 3.80 -10.88 -5.64
CA MET A 18 2.59 -10.57 -4.89
C MET A 18 2.64 -9.20 -4.19
N ILE A 19 3.72 -8.90 -3.44
CA ILE A 19 3.87 -7.61 -2.74
C ILE A 19 3.94 -6.46 -3.74
N THR A 20 4.66 -6.64 -4.85
CA THR A 20 4.73 -5.64 -5.92
C THR A 20 3.34 -5.38 -6.51
N MET A 21 2.56 -6.43 -6.78
CA MET A 21 1.23 -6.32 -7.35
C MET A 21 0.23 -5.69 -6.39
N MET A 22 0.23 -6.07 -5.11
CA MET A 22 -0.60 -5.42 -4.09
C MET A 22 -0.33 -3.91 -4.03
N ARG A 23 0.94 -3.50 -3.99
CA ARG A 23 1.32 -2.08 -3.95
C ARG A 23 0.89 -1.34 -5.23
N ARG A 24 1.00 -1.95 -6.41
CA ARG A 24 0.52 -1.36 -7.67
C ARG A 24 -0.99 -1.12 -7.61
N GLN A 25 -1.78 -2.10 -7.12
CA GLN A 25 -3.23 -1.92 -6.98
C GLN A 25 -3.59 -0.86 -5.92
N MET A 26 -2.87 -0.80 -4.80
CA MET A 26 -3.03 0.28 -3.81
C MET A 26 -2.80 1.67 -4.42
N TYR A 27 -1.76 1.84 -5.26
CA TYR A 27 -1.51 3.11 -5.95
C TYR A 27 -2.55 3.44 -7.03
N LYS A 28 -3.08 2.44 -7.74
CA LYS A 28 -4.22 2.64 -8.66
C LYS A 28 -5.44 3.19 -7.89
N ILE A 29 -5.79 2.58 -6.75
CA ILE A 29 -6.89 3.03 -5.88
C ILE A 29 -6.60 4.44 -5.36
N ALA A 30 -5.42 4.67 -4.79
CA ALA A 30 -5.02 5.97 -4.27
C ALA A 30 -5.09 7.06 -5.35
N THR A 31 -4.70 6.75 -6.59
CA THR A 31 -4.81 7.67 -7.73
C THR A 31 -6.26 8.03 -8.05
N LYS A 32 -7.16 7.04 -8.07
CA LYS A 32 -8.59 7.29 -8.29
C LYS A 32 -9.19 8.12 -7.16
N VAL A 33 -8.84 7.82 -5.91
CA VAL A 33 -9.27 8.60 -4.73
C VAL A 33 -8.71 10.02 -4.77
N ALA A 34 -7.44 10.21 -5.12
CA ALA A 34 -6.83 11.53 -5.28
C ALA A 34 -7.57 12.39 -6.31
N LYS A 35 -7.95 11.80 -7.45
CA LYS A 35 -8.79 12.48 -8.46
C LYS A 35 -10.15 12.87 -7.89
N MET A 36 -10.83 11.99 -7.19
CA MET A 36 -12.14 12.26 -6.58
C MET A 36 -12.09 13.37 -5.52
N ARG A 37 -10.95 13.53 -4.85
CA ARG A 37 -10.72 14.52 -3.79
C ARG A 37 -10.01 15.79 -4.27
N ASN A 38 -9.71 15.92 -5.58
CA ASN A 38 -8.93 17.01 -6.14
C ASN A 38 -7.56 17.18 -5.44
N ALA A 39 -6.95 16.08 -5.01
CA ALA A 39 -5.61 16.10 -4.43
C ALA A 39 -4.56 16.18 -5.55
N ASN A 40 -3.43 16.82 -5.27
CA ASN A 40 -2.34 17.03 -6.24
C ASN A 40 -1.18 16.07 -6.07
N ALA A 41 -1.15 15.29 -4.99
CA ALA A 41 -0.10 14.33 -4.68
C ALA A 41 -0.63 13.17 -3.85
N ILE A 42 0.11 12.08 -3.84
CA ILE A 42 -0.07 10.94 -2.91
C ILE A 42 1.11 10.99 -1.93
N VAL A 43 0.82 10.79 -0.64
CA VAL A 43 1.85 10.76 0.42
C VAL A 43 1.86 9.37 1.04
N ASN A 44 3.04 8.81 1.30
CA ASN A 44 3.18 7.55 2.02
C ASN A 44 4.39 7.55 2.97
N GLY A 45 4.45 6.54 3.85
CA GLY A 45 5.51 6.36 4.84
C GLY A 45 6.65 5.44 4.39
N GLU A 46 6.86 5.22 3.10
CA GLU A 46 7.95 4.35 2.62
C GLU A 46 9.33 4.95 2.94
N SER A 47 10.23 4.08 3.45
CA SER A 47 11.65 4.38 3.62
C SER A 47 12.49 3.47 2.73
N ILE A 48 13.56 4.00 2.13
CA ILE A 48 14.40 3.24 1.20
C ILE A 48 15.21 2.19 1.96
N GLY A 49 15.10 0.93 1.52
CA GLY A 49 15.93 -0.16 2.04
C GLY A 49 15.48 -0.79 3.36
N GLN A 50 14.39 -0.34 3.97
CA GLN A 50 13.90 -0.90 5.24
C GLN A 50 13.37 -2.34 5.09
N VAL A 51 12.74 -2.65 3.96
CA VAL A 51 12.26 -4.00 3.63
C VAL A 51 12.49 -4.31 2.16
N ALA A 52 12.44 -5.59 1.80
CA ALA A 52 12.69 -6.08 0.44
C ALA A 52 11.86 -5.36 -0.65
N SER A 53 10.64 -4.95 -0.31
CA SER A 53 9.75 -4.23 -1.23
C SER A 53 10.02 -2.73 -1.35
N GLN A 54 10.94 -2.15 -0.57
CA GLN A 54 11.24 -0.72 -0.54
C GLN A 54 12.61 -0.39 -1.17
N THR A 55 13.05 -1.17 -2.14
CA THR A 55 14.19 -0.82 -2.99
C THR A 55 13.79 0.26 -4.02
N LEU A 56 14.75 1.04 -4.51
CA LEU A 56 14.48 2.03 -5.56
C LEU A 56 13.90 1.39 -6.83
N THR A 57 14.37 0.18 -7.18
CA THR A 57 13.83 -0.60 -8.30
C THR A 57 12.36 -0.95 -8.06
N SER A 58 12.03 -1.45 -6.88
CA SER A 58 10.65 -1.78 -6.52
C SER A 58 9.76 -0.54 -6.53
N MET A 59 10.21 0.58 -5.95
CA MET A 59 9.48 1.86 -5.97
C MET A 59 9.22 2.34 -7.40
N LYS A 60 10.22 2.24 -8.30
CA LYS A 60 10.06 2.60 -9.71
C LYS A 60 8.96 1.77 -10.39
N VAL A 61 8.97 0.45 -10.19
CA VAL A 61 7.98 -0.46 -10.76
C VAL A 61 6.58 -0.22 -10.20
N VAL A 62 6.49 0.07 -8.90
CA VAL A 62 5.20 0.36 -8.25
C VAL A 62 4.65 1.72 -8.70
N ASN A 63 5.50 2.73 -8.86
CA ASN A 63 5.07 4.07 -9.30
C ASN A 63 4.58 4.13 -10.74
N ASP A 64 4.93 3.16 -11.59
CA ASP A 64 4.56 3.12 -13.01
C ASP A 64 3.04 3.18 -13.27
N VAL A 65 2.21 2.85 -12.29
CA VAL A 65 0.74 2.86 -12.41
C VAL A 65 0.11 4.25 -12.18
N THR A 66 0.89 5.27 -11.86
CA THR A 66 0.37 6.60 -11.57
C THR A 66 1.30 7.71 -12.05
N ASN A 67 0.69 8.80 -12.55
CA ASN A 67 1.39 10.03 -12.89
C ASN A 67 1.34 11.08 -11.75
N TYR A 68 0.72 10.75 -10.61
CA TYR A 68 0.70 11.63 -9.46
C TYR A 68 2.08 11.69 -8.80
N PRO A 69 2.53 12.87 -8.35
CA PRO A 69 3.69 12.97 -7.50
C PRO A 69 3.50 12.12 -6.24
N ILE A 70 4.49 11.28 -5.93
CA ILE A 70 4.48 10.47 -4.71
C ILE A 70 5.53 11.06 -3.76
N ILE A 71 5.04 11.66 -2.67
CA ILE A 71 5.86 12.28 -1.64
C ILE A 71 6.12 11.26 -0.55
N ARG A 72 7.41 11.05 -0.24
CA ARG A 72 7.88 10.12 0.79
C ARG A 72 8.67 10.85 1.86
N PRO A 73 8.01 11.42 2.86
CA PRO A 73 8.68 12.23 3.89
C PRO A 73 9.76 11.48 4.66
N LEU A 74 9.64 10.15 4.74
CA LEU A 74 10.53 9.27 5.50
C LEU A 74 11.55 8.54 4.62
N ALA A 75 11.67 8.85 3.34
CA ALA A 75 12.46 8.07 2.38
C ALA A 75 13.93 7.88 2.78
N SER A 76 14.54 8.86 3.43
CA SER A 76 15.95 8.86 3.83
C SER A 76 16.18 8.55 5.31
N PHE A 77 15.12 8.34 6.09
CA PHE A 77 15.23 8.06 7.52
C PHE A 77 15.42 6.57 7.79
N ASP A 78 16.25 6.24 8.77
CA ASP A 78 16.37 4.88 9.27
C ASP A 78 15.23 4.54 10.25
N LYS A 79 15.18 3.26 10.69
CA LYS A 79 14.11 2.80 11.56
C LYS A 79 14.09 3.53 12.91
N LEU A 80 15.24 3.87 13.48
CA LEU A 80 15.31 4.54 14.77
C LEU A 80 14.83 5.98 14.66
N GLU A 81 15.24 6.68 13.61
CA GLU A 81 14.79 8.04 13.31
C GLU A 81 13.27 8.10 13.12
N ILE A 82 12.69 7.12 12.39
CA ILE A 82 11.23 7.01 12.19
C ILE A 82 10.53 6.75 13.53
N MET A 83 11.07 5.88 14.38
CA MET A 83 10.52 5.63 15.72
C MET A 83 10.57 6.87 16.59
N ASP A 84 11.62 7.66 16.52
CA ASP A 84 11.74 8.91 17.27
C ASP A 84 10.75 9.98 16.80
N ILE A 85 10.50 10.06 15.50
CA ILE A 85 9.44 10.90 14.94
C ILE A 85 8.07 10.43 15.46
N ALA A 86 7.80 9.13 15.43
CA ALA A 86 6.54 8.56 15.91
C ALA A 86 6.29 8.88 17.39
N ARG A 87 7.34 8.82 18.25
CA ARG A 87 7.26 9.24 19.67
C ARG A 87 6.94 10.73 19.80
N LYS A 88 7.62 11.58 19.01
CA LYS A 88 7.40 13.04 19.05
C LYS A 88 5.98 13.45 18.67
N ILE A 89 5.36 12.75 17.73
CA ILE A 89 3.98 13.02 17.29
C ILE A 89 2.93 12.22 18.06
N GLY A 90 3.32 11.40 19.04
CA GLY A 90 2.41 10.63 19.90
C GLY A 90 1.77 9.41 19.23
N SER A 91 2.27 8.95 18.08
CA SER A 91 1.71 7.79 17.38
C SER A 91 2.41 6.47 17.71
N TYR A 92 3.55 6.50 18.42
CA TYR A 92 4.38 5.32 18.65
C TYR A 92 3.65 4.21 19.39
N ASP A 93 3.01 4.54 20.52
CA ASP A 93 2.35 3.54 21.39
C ASP A 93 1.19 2.83 20.70
N ILE A 94 0.48 3.54 19.81
CA ILE A 94 -0.57 2.95 18.96
C ILE A 94 0.05 2.08 17.87
N SER A 95 1.16 2.51 17.27
CA SER A 95 1.83 1.81 16.17
C SER A 95 2.45 0.46 16.55
N ILE A 96 2.75 0.25 17.84
CA ILE A 96 3.33 -1.01 18.34
C ILE A 96 2.29 -2.01 18.85
N LEU A 97 1.00 -1.67 18.80
CA LEU A 97 -0.06 -2.60 19.17
C LEU A 97 -0.04 -3.85 18.30
N PRO A 98 -0.35 -5.05 18.83
CA PRO A 98 -0.19 -6.33 18.13
C PRO A 98 -1.31 -6.60 17.11
N TYR A 99 -1.50 -5.70 16.18
CA TYR A 99 -2.43 -5.91 15.07
C TYR A 99 -1.75 -6.63 13.91
N ILE A 100 -2.53 -7.46 13.21
CA ILE A 100 -2.05 -8.18 12.03
C ILE A 100 -1.99 -7.21 10.85
N ASP A 101 -0.80 -7.10 10.23
CA ASP A 101 -0.62 -6.34 8.99
C ASP A 101 -1.23 -7.10 7.81
N CYS A 102 -1.93 -6.41 6.92
CA CYS A 102 -2.50 -6.96 5.70
C CYS A 102 -1.44 -7.64 4.81
N CYS A 103 -0.20 -7.18 4.85
CA CYS A 103 0.90 -7.76 4.09
C CYS A 103 1.35 -9.12 4.63
N THR A 104 1.09 -9.45 5.89
CA THR A 104 1.54 -10.70 6.53
C THR A 104 0.64 -11.89 6.23
N VAL A 105 -0.58 -11.66 5.77
CA VAL A 105 -1.56 -12.74 5.50
C VAL A 105 -1.13 -13.61 4.31
N PHE A 106 -0.46 -13.01 3.32
CA PHE A 106 -0.05 -13.69 2.08
C PHE A 106 1.42 -13.40 1.75
N VAL A 107 2.33 -13.57 2.73
CA VAL A 107 3.76 -13.30 2.49
C VAL A 107 4.35 -14.42 1.63
N PRO A 108 4.89 -14.12 0.44
CA PRO A 108 5.63 -15.12 -0.33
C PRO A 108 6.94 -15.48 0.40
N PRO A 109 7.38 -16.75 0.34
CA PRO A 109 8.64 -17.19 0.95
C PRO A 109 9.86 -16.41 0.44
N HIS A 110 9.82 -15.99 -0.83
CA HIS A 110 10.89 -15.27 -1.50
C HIS A 110 10.33 -14.12 -2.33
N PRO A 111 10.02 -12.95 -1.71
CA PRO A 111 9.53 -11.80 -2.46
C PRO A 111 10.63 -11.26 -3.38
N VAL A 112 10.26 -10.85 -4.59
CA VAL A 112 11.20 -10.22 -5.53
C VAL A 112 11.69 -8.87 -4.99
N ILE A 113 13.01 -8.70 -4.89
CA ILE A 113 13.64 -7.46 -4.41
C ILE A 113 13.80 -6.44 -5.53
N ASN A 114 14.13 -6.92 -6.74
CA ASN A 114 14.32 -6.11 -7.93
C ASN A 114 13.32 -6.52 -9.02
N PRO A 115 12.04 -6.17 -8.90
CA PRO A 115 11.02 -6.56 -9.87
C PRO A 115 11.30 -5.93 -11.24
N ARG A 116 11.03 -6.69 -12.30
CA ARG A 116 11.07 -6.21 -13.68
C ARG A 116 9.73 -5.59 -14.03
N LEU A 117 9.75 -4.45 -14.69
CA LEU A 117 8.56 -3.71 -15.04
C LEU A 117 7.69 -4.45 -16.08
N ASP A 118 8.33 -5.08 -17.07
CA ASP A 118 7.63 -5.88 -18.10
C ASP A 118 6.85 -7.04 -17.48
N VAL A 119 7.46 -7.74 -16.50
CA VAL A 119 6.79 -8.82 -15.77
C VAL A 119 5.63 -8.29 -14.93
N ALA A 120 5.84 -7.18 -14.20
CA ALA A 120 4.78 -6.58 -13.38
C ALA A 120 3.58 -6.15 -14.24
N ARG A 121 3.82 -5.57 -15.42
CA ARG A 121 2.75 -5.20 -16.37
C ARG A 121 2.00 -6.42 -16.89
N SER A 122 2.71 -7.48 -17.26
CA SER A 122 2.09 -8.73 -17.71
C SER A 122 1.26 -9.41 -16.61
N GLU A 123 1.75 -9.40 -15.35
CA GLU A 123 0.96 -9.92 -14.22
C GLU A 123 -0.28 -9.04 -13.97
N GLU A 124 -0.18 -7.74 -14.16
CA GLU A 124 -1.28 -6.81 -13.97
C GLU A 124 -2.44 -7.01 -14.96
N GLU A 125 -2.17 -7.49 -16.18
CA GLU A 125 -3.18 -7.82 -17.19
C GLU A 125 -4.16 -8.91 -16.72
N LYS A 126 -3.79 -9.69 -15.70
CA LYS A 126 -4.66 -10.72 -15.11
C LYS A 126 -5.68 -10.12 -14.12
N MET A 127 -5.51 -8.85 -13.72
CA MET A 127 -6.41 -8.20 -12.79
C MET A 127 -7.68 -7.73 -13.50
N ASP A 128 -8.83 -8.16 -12.98
CA ASP A 128 -10.11 -7.57 -13.38
C ASP A 128 -10.22 -6.16 -12.76
N GLU A 129 -10.20 -5.14 -13.60
CA GLU A 129 -10.31 -3.74 -13.16
C GLU A 129 -11.64 -3.41 -12.48
N SER A 130 -12.69 -4.22 -12.71
CA SER A 130 -13.97 -4.05 -12.02
C SER A 130 -13.85 -4.20 -10.50
N LEU A 131 -12.89 -4.99 -10.02
CA LEU A 131 -12.60 -5.14 -8.59
C LEU A 131 -12.11 -3.84 -7.96
N LEU A 132 -11.33 -3.05 -8.70
CA LEU A 132 -10.87 -1.73 -8.24
C LEU A 132 -12.04 -0.75 -8.16
N ASP A 133 -12.93 -0.77 -9.15
CA ASP A 133 -14.11 0.08 -9.16
C ASP A 133 -15.09 -0.30 -8.05
N GLU A 134 -15.27 -1.60 -7.80
CA GLU A 134 -16.06 -2.11 -6.67
C GLU A 134 -15.44 -1.64 -5.33
N ALA A 135 -14.13 -1.77 -5.16
CA ALA A 135 -13.45 -1.33 -3.95
C ALA A 135 -13.64 0.17 -3.69
N ILE A 136 -13.54 0.99 -4.74
CA ILE A 136 -13.72 2.45 -4.64
C ILE A 136 -15.17 2.81 -4.32
N LYS A 137 -16.14 2.15 -4.96
CA LYS A 137 -17.56 2.36 -4.68
C LYS A 137 -17.95 2.05 -3.23
N ASN A 138 -17.25 1.09 -2.63
CA ASN A 138 -17.51 0.63 -1.27
C ASN A 138 -16.56 1.26 -0.23
N ILE A 139 -15.91 2.40 -0.53
CA ILE A 139 -15.11 3.14 0.45
C ILE A 139 -16.04 3.67 1.55
N ILE A 140 -15.69 3.35 2.79
CA ILE A 140 -16.36 3.87 3.98
C ILE A 140 -15.64 5.15 4.40
N LYS A 141 -16.40 6.24 4.58
CA LYS A 141 -15.88 7.47 5.17
C LYS A 141 -16.21 7.43 6.67
N ILE A 142 -15.16 7.50 7.49
CA ILE A 142 -15.28 7.58 8.95
C ILE A 142 -15.08 9.05 9.34
N ASP A 143 -16.00 9.63 10.11
CA ASP A 143 -15.83 10.94 10.74
C ASP A 143 -15.23 10.73 12.14
N LEU A 144 -14.00 11.19 12.32
CA LEU A 144 -13.27 11.03 13.58
C LEU A 144 -13.78 11.94 14.71
N ASN A 145 -14.71 12.86 14.42
CA ASN A 145 -15.33 13.73 15.42
C ASN A 145 -16.64 13.15 15.97
N GLU A 146 -17.15 12.06 15.40
CA GLU A 146 -18.29 11.35 15.97
C GLU A 146 -17.85 10.47 17.14
N GLU A 147 -18.41 10.68 18.34
CA GLU A 147 -18.08 9.94 19.57
C GLU A 147 -18.45 8.44 19.54
N ASN A 148 -19.15 7.99 18.49
CA ASN A 148 -19.56 6.60 18.30
C ASN A 148 -18.76 5.93 17.18
N LEU A 149 -17.47 5.73 17.38
CA LEU A 149 -16.75 4.68 16.66
C LEU A 149 -17.18 3.36 17.31
N ASP A 150 -18.17 2.70 16.72
CA ASP A 150 -18.53 1.33 17.10
C ASP A 150 -17.27 0.48 17.09
N ASN A 151 -17.05 -0.30 18.14
CA ASN A 151 -15.88 -1.16 18.36
C ASN A 151 -15.69 -2.25 17.29
N ASP A 152 -16.47 -2.25 16.22
CA ASP A 152 -16.45 -3.22 15.12
C ASP A 152 -15.35 -2.96 14.08
N LEU A 153 -14.51 -1.94 14.26
CA LEU A 153 -13.37 -1.63 13.37
C LEU A 153 -12.01 -2.07 13.93
N LEU A 154 -11.98 -2.71 15.09
CA LEU A 154 -10.75 -3.21 15.73
C LEU A 154 -10.67 -4.73 15.69
#